data_286c72bdf2b5daa04c79706050264b3c
#
_entry.id   286c72bdf2b5daa04c79706050264b3c
#
_cell.length_a   1.000
_cell.length_b   1.000
_cell.length_c   1.000
_cell.angle_alpha   90.00
_cell.angle_beta   90.00
_cell.angle_gamma   90.00
#
_symmetry.space_group_name_H-M   'P 1'
#
loop_
_entity.id
_entity.type
_entity.pdbx_description
1 polymer ?
#
loop_
_entity_poly.entity_id
_entity_poly.type
_entity_poly.pdbx_seq_one_letter_code
_entity_poly.pdbx_strand_id
1 'polypeptide(L)'
;MPDIPVLGNYRAGSSVIHRLDPRTKLLAALALIFITLAAQTFSALGALTLFVLACVLLAEIPIGDALKSIAPLSFFAVVTALINLFWTQGGAVLLQWGFVTISEHGVRTAAFFGYRMILLLMAMSLLTFTTANLDITEAFERVLKPLRLVGAPVHELSMMMGIALRFLPQFVFEAKTLYLAQISRGAAFSRGGGRGRANALGSIAVPLFTSAFRHAETLSNAMEARCYHGERGRTRLVPLAFGPADAVCAAALLVALACTVAA
;
A
#
# COMPACT_ATOMS: atom_id res chain seq x y z
N MET A 1 2.22 -2.84 -26.78
CA MET A 1 0.98 -2.68 -26.00
C MET A 1 1.39 -2.04 -24.71
N PRO A 2 0.80 -0.94 -24.26
CA PRO A 2 1.20 -0.37 -22.97
C PRO A 2 0.87 -1.39 -21.88
N ASP A 3 1.90 -1.76 -21.13
CA ASP A 3 1.76 -2.60 -19.94
C ASP A 3 0.77 -1.95 -19.01
N ILE A 4 -0.34 -2.65 -18.74
CA ILE A 4 -1.30 -2.17 -17.77
C ILE A 4 -0.64 -2.40 -16.41
N PRO A 5 -0.34 -1.38 -15.62
CA PRO A 5 0.20 -1.55 -14.27
C PRO A 5 -0.94 -2.04 -13.35
N VAL A 6 -1.39 -3.27 -13.57
CA VAL A 6 -2.56 -3.84 -12.88
C VAL A 6 -2.21 -4.29 -11.45
N LEU A 7 -0.93 -4.38 -11.11
CA LEU A 7 -0.48 -5.06 -9.90
C LEU A 7 0.45 -4.23 -8.99
N GLY A 8 0.28 -2.92 -9.01
CA GLY A 8 1.06 -2.06 -8.11
C GLY A 8 2.50 -1.79 -8.60
N ASN A 9 3.25 -1.03 -7.82
CA ASN A 9 4.61 -0.59 -8.15
C ASN A 9 5.68 -1.57 -7.69
N TYR A 10 5.34 -2.85 -7.42
CA TYR A 10 6.31 -3.85 -7.01
C TYR A 10 7.41 -4.04 -8.06
N ARG A 11 8.66 -4.01 -7.62
CA ARG A 11 9.84 -4.33 -8.42
C ARG A 11 10.48 -5.60 -7.90
N ALA A 12 10.60 -6.60 -8.76
CA ALA A 12 11.37 -7.79 -8.44
C ALA A 12 12.85 -7.40 -8.27
N GLY A 13 13.40 -7.67 -7.10
CA GLY A 13 14.79 -7.39 -6.74
C GLY A 13 15.38 -8.52 -5.91
N SER A 14 16.72 -8.57 -5.84
CA SER A 14 17.46 -9.56 -5.05
C SER A 14 18.11 -8.98 -3.79
N SER A 15 17.81 -7.73 -3.46
CA SER A 15 18.42 -7.01 -2.33
C SER A 15 18.06 -7.66 -0.98
N VAL A 16 18.82 -7.31 0.06
CA VAL A 16 18.61 -7.83 1.42
C VAL A 16 17.18 -7.58 1.88
N ILE A 17 16.62 -6.40 1.57
CA ILE A 17 15.26 -6.04 1.95
C ILE A 17 14.21 -6.87 1.19
N HIS A 18 14.45 -7.19 -0.09
CA HIS A 18 13.55 -8.05 -0.85
C HIS A 18 13.46 -9.47 -0.29
N ARG A 19 14.55 -9.97 0.30
CA ARG A 19 14.63 -11.34 0.88
C ARG A 19 14.07 -11.46 2.29
N LEU A 20 13.71 -10.34 2.95
CA LEU A 20 13.06 -10.37 4.26
C LEU A 20 11.69 -11.05 4.19
N ASP A 21 11.29 -11.69 5.28
CA ASP A 21 9.94 -12.27 5.43
C ASP A 21 8.88 -11.17 5.24
N PRO A 22 7.84 -11.37 4.41
CA PRO A 22 6.78 -10.40 4.18
C PRO A 22 6.09 -9.91 5.46
N ARG A 23 6.05 -10.73 6.51
CA ARG A 23 5.52 -10.33 7.83
C ARG A 23 6.39 -9.28 8.48
N THR A 24 7.70 -9.49 8.45
CA THR A 24 8.68 -8.54 9.00
C THR A 24 8.57 -7.21 8.29
N LYS A 25 8.46 -7.20 6.95
CA LYS A 25 8.26 -5.98 6.16
C LYS A 25 6.98 -5.25 6.52
N LEU A 26 5.86 -5.99 6.64
CA LEU A 26 4.57 -5.40 7.00
C LEU A 26 4.60 -4.80 8.42
N LEU A 27 5.12 -5.56 9.39
CA LEU A 27 5.26 -5.08 10.77
C LEU A 27 6.26 -3.92 10.87
N ALA A 28 7.36 -3.97 10.11
CA ALA A 28 8.35 -2.90 10.04
C ALA A 28 7.75 -1.61 9.48
N ALA A 29 6.96 -1.69 8.42
CA ALA A 29 6.27 -0.53 7.85
C ALA A 29 5.27 0.06 8.85
N LEU A 30 4.47 -0.77 9.52
CA LEU A 30 3.56 -0.31 10.57
C LEU A 30 4.31 0.33 11.73
N ALA A 31 5.40 -0.29 12.19
CA ALA A 31 6.23 0.27 13.25
C ALA A 31 6.81 1.63 12.85
N LEU A 32 7.33 1.77 11.63
CA LEU A 32 7.84 3.05 11.11
C LEU A 32 6.76 4.13 11.09
N ILE A 33 5.52 3.79 10.72
CA ILE A 33 4.41 4.74 10.76
C ILE A 33 4.20 5.22 12.20
N PHE A 34 4.08 4.31 13.16
CA PHE A 34 3.85 4.68 14.57
C PHE A 34 5.03 5.47 15.17
N ILE A 35 6.27 5.08 14.87
CA ILE A 35 7.48 5.79 15.30
C ILE A 35 7.49 7.21 14.72
N THR A 36 7.18 7.37 13.43
CA THR A 36 7.13 8.68 12.78
C THR A 36 6.01 9.56 13.34
N LEU A 37 4.86 8.98 13.69
CA LEU A 37 3.77 9.71 14.34
C LEU A 37 4.13 10.12 15.78
N ALA A 38 4.88 9.30 16.51
CA ALA A 38 5.34 9.57 17.85
C ALA A 38 6.47 10.62 17.91
N ALA A 39 7.22 10.82 16.83
CA ALA A 39 8.30 11.80 16.76
C ALA A 39 7.76 13.23 16.97
N GLN A 40 8.31 13.97 17.94
CA GLN A 40 7.88 15.33 18.31
C GLN A 40 8.90 16.40 17.93
N THR A 41 10.12 16.00 17.55
CA THR A 41 11.23 16.90 17.29
C THR A 41 11.73 16.77 15.83
N PHE A 42 12.35 17.84 15.32
CA PHE A 42 12.98 17.80 14.00
C PHE A 42 14.19 16.86 13.97
N SER A 43 14.92 16.72 15.10
CA SER A 43 16.03 15.78 15.24
C SER A 43 15.57 14.32 15.08
N ALA A 44 14.45 13.96 15.72
CA ALA A 44 13.83 12.65 15.56
C ALA A 44 13.43 12.36 14.11
N LEU A 45 12.77 13.30 13.45
CA LEU A 45 12.42 13.16 12.01
C LEU A 45 13.67 13.05 11.13
N GLY A 46 14.75 13.80 11.44
CA GLY A 46 16.02 13.71 10.74
C GLY A 46 16.66 12.32 10.87
N ALA A 47 16.70 11.75 12.07
CA ALA A 47 17.20 10.40 12.30
C ALA A 47 16.38 9.35 11.55
N LEU A 48 15.03 9.46 11.58
CA LEU A 48 14.15 8.58 10.82
C LEU A 48 14.35 8.70 9.31
N THR A 49 14.62 9.90 8.82
CA THR A 49 14.89 10.11 7.39
C THR A 49 16.18 9.41 6.96
N LEU A 50 17.23 9.50 7.76
CA LEU A 50 18.46 8.76 7.50
C LEU A 50 18.23 7.25 7.51
N PHE A 51 17.41 6.75 8.44
CA PHE A 51 17.04 5.35 8.50
C PHE A 51 16.26 4.89 7.25
N VAL A 52 15.19 5.62 6.87
CA VAL A 52 14.39 5.30 5.69
C VAL A 52 15.22 5.39 4.41
N LEU A 53 16.09 6.41 4.30
CA LEU A 53 17.00 6.56 3.16
C LEU A 53 17.97 5.39 3.08
N ALA A 54 18.56 4.96 4.19
CA ALA A 54 19.40 3.76 4.25
C ALA A 54 18.64 2.52 3.79
N CYS A 55 17.38 2.34 4.21
CA CYS A 55 16.53 1.26 3.74
C CYS A 55 16.25 1.34 2.22
N VAL A 56 16.00 2.51 1.67
CA VAL A 56 15.79 2.71 0.22
C VAL A 56 17.05 2.34 -0.56
N LEU A 57 18.22 2.74 -0.09
CA LEU A 57 19.52 2.40 -0.70
C LEU A 57 19.79 0.90 -0.62
N LEU A 58 19.55 0.27 0.53
CA LEU A 58 19.69 -1.19 0.72
C LEU A 58 18.67 -1.99 -0.11
N ALA A 59 17.52 -1.39 -0.43
CA ALA A 59 16.51 -1.98 -1.32
C ALA A 59 16.90 -1.88 -2.81
N GLU A 60 18.01 -1.16 -3.14
CA GLU A 60 18.44 -0.90 -4.52
C GLU A 60 17.35 -0.23 -5.38
N ILE A 61 16.49 0.57 -4.74
CA ILE A 61 15.42 1.30 -5.43
C ILE A 61 15.99 2.63 -5.93
N PRO A 62 15.85 2.97 -7.21
CA PRO A 62 16.24 4.29 -7.72
C PRO A 62 15.47 5.38 -6.98
N ILE A 63 16.16 6.31 -6.34
CA ILE A 63 15.55 7.41 -5.57
C ILE A 63 14.56 8.21 -6.42
N GLY A 64 14.85 8.36 -7.72
CA GLY A 64 13.93 9.03 -8.65
C GLY A 64 12.57 8.34 -8.79
N ASP A 65 12.51 7.02 -8.70
CA ASP A 65 11.25 6.28 -8.80
C ASP A 65 10.49 6.30 -7.46
N ALA A 66 11.21 6.25 -6.34
CA ALA A 66 10.61 6.48 -5.02
C ALA A 66 9.96 7.88 -4.94
N LEU A 67 10.67 8.92 -5.40
CA LEU A 67 10.13 10.28 -5.45
C LEU A 67 8.93 10.42 -6.41
N LYS A 68 8.98 9.81 -7.58
CA LYS A 68 7.85 9.80 -8.54
C LYS A 68 6.61 9.12 -7.96
N SER A 69 6.79 8.05 -7.18
CA SER A 69 5.69 7.36 -6.51
C SER A 69 5.00 8.24 -5.46
N ILE A 70 5.77 9.11 -4.79
CA ILE A 70 5.26 10.02 -3.77
C ILE A 70 4.63 11.28 -4.38
N ALA A 71 5.07 11.69 -5.58
CA ALA A 71 4.66 12.92 -6.23
C ALA A 71 3.14 13.17 -6.25
N PRO A 72 2.26 12.20 -6.65
CA PRO A 72 0.82 12.43 -6.64
C PRO A 72 0.24 12.59 -5.23
N LEU A 73 0.88 11.98 -4.22
CA LEU A 73 0.46 12.05 -2.83
C LEU A 73 1.08 13.24 -2.08
N SER A 74 2.14 13.85 -2.61
CA SER A 74 2.77 15.05 -2.03
C SER A 74 1.81 16.24 -1.98
N PHE A 75 0.78 16.25 -2.83
CA PHE A 75 -0.32 17.22 -2.75
C PHE A 75 -0.94 17.26 -1.33
N PHE A 76 -1.16 16.10 -0.71
CA PHE A 76 -1.69 16.04 0.65
C PHE A 76 -0.70 16.61 1.68
N ALA A 77 0.60 16.40 1.49
CA ALA A 77 1.61 16.99 2.36
C ALA A 77 1.61 18.53 2.26
N VAL A 78 1.48 19.07 1.04
CA VAL A 78 1.39 20.51 0.82
C VAL A 78 0.11 21.07 1.44
N VAL A 79 -1.04 20.42 1.22
CA VAL A 79 -2.33 20.87 1.81
C VAL A 79 -2.26 20.85 3.34
N THR A 80 -1.70 19.80 3.94
CA THR A 80 -1.52 19.71 5.39
C THR A 80 -0.60 20.83 5.92
N ALA A 81 0.50 21.09 5.23
CA ALA A 81 1.41 22.18 5.58
C ALA A 81 0.69 23.55 5.49
N LEU A 82 -0.07 23.80 4.43
CA LEU A 82 -0.83 25.03 4.26
C LEU A 82 -1.90 25.22 5.34
N ILE A 83 -2.65 24.18 5.67
CA ILE A 83 -3.65 24.24 6.74
C ILE A 83 -2.97 24.60 8.06
N ASN A 84 -1.87 23.95 8.41
CA ASN A 84 -1.14 24.25 9.65
C ASN A 84 -0.55 25.66 9.65
N LEU A 85 -0.08 26.17 8.50
CA LEU A 85 0.46 27.51 8.35
C LEU A 85 -0.57 28.59 8.71
N PHE A 86 -1.82 28.41 8.30
CA PHE A 86 -2.89 29.40 8.52
C PHE A 86 -3.67 29.17 9.81
N TRP A 87 -3.78 27.92 10.25
CA TRP A 87 -4.58 27.58 11.42
C TRP A 87 -3.81 27.73 12.73
N THR A 88 -2.50 27.42 12.71
CA THR A 88 -1.68 27.47 13.91
C THR A 88 -1.13 28.88 14.10
N GLN A 89 -1.67 29.60 15.09
CA GLN A 89 -1.23 30.96 15.43
C GLN A 89 -0.46 30.91 16.76
N GLY A 90 0.67 31.67 16.83
CA GLY A 90 1.47 31.79 18.06
C GLY A 90 2.89 32.28 17.76
N GLY A 91 3.54 32.91 18.74
CA GLY A 91 4.86 33.51 18.57
C GLY A 91 4.83 34.86 17.85
N ALA A 92 5.97 35.26 17.30
CA ALA A 92 6.10 36.51 16.56
C ALA A 92 5.32 36.45 15.25
N VAL A 93 4.56 37.49 14.94
CA VAL A 93 3.86 37.61 13.66
C VAL A 93 4.87 38.02 12.60
N LEU A 94 5.12 37.16 11.61
CA LEU A 94 6.06 37.42 10.53
C LEU A 94 5.44 38.21 9.38
N LEU A 95 4.18 37.96 9.08
CA LEU A 95 3.43 38.62 8.03
C LEU A 95 1.97 38.75 8.44
N GLN A 96 1.41 39.97 8.34
CA GLN A 96 0.00 40.22 8.55
C GLN A 96 -0.58 40.89 7.30
N TRP A 97 -1.44 40.17 6.60
CA TRP A 97 -2.13 40.70 5.43
C TRP A 97 -3.62 40.48 5.56
N GLY A 98 -4.32 41.50 6.10
CA GLY A 98 -5.74 41.45 6.36
C GLY A 98 -6.14 40.36 7.36
N PHE A 99 -6.91 39.37 6.91
CA PHE A 99 -7.36 38.26 7.74
C PHE A 99 -6.36 37.12 7.85
N VAL A 100 -5.26 37.16 7.10
CA VAL A 100 -4.23 36.12 7.07
C VAL A 100 -3.04 36.54 7.90
N THR A 101 -2.80 35.87 9.01
CA THR A 101 -1.62 36.07 9.87
C THR A 101 -0.70 34.86 9.78
N ILE A 102 0.51 35.07 9.31
CA ILE A 102 1.55 34.04 9.31
C ILE A 102 2.44 34.28 10.53
N SER A 103 2.44 33.30 11.44
CA SER A 103 3.23 33.34 12.68
C SER A 103 4.46 32.44 12.54
N GLU A 104 5.49 32.72 13.31
CA GLU A 104 6.70 31.88 13.37
C GLU A 104 6.37 30.43 13.76
N HIS A 105 5.47 30.28 14.74
CA HIS A 105 5.01 28.96 15.18
C HIS A 105 4.24 28.22 14.07
N GLY A 106 3.42 28.94 13.31
CA GLY A 106 2.70 28.39 12.15
C GLY A 106 3.65 27.86 11.07
N VAL A 107 4.69 28.62 10.72
CA VAL A 107 5.72 28.17 9.74
C VAL A 107 6.44 26.93 10.24
N ARG A 108 6.88 26.92 11.49
CA ARG A 108 7.57 25.78 12.09
C ARG A 108 6.70 24.52 12.11
N THR A 109 5.42 24.69 12.49
CA THR A 109 4.45 23.58 12.54
C THR A 109 4.12 23.06 11.14
N ALA A 110 3.91 23.97 10.18
CA ALA A 110 3.68 23.61 8.78
C ALA A 110 4.87 22.80 8.19
N ALA A 111 6.09 23.27 8.42
CA ALA A 111 7.30 22.57 7.98
C ALA A 111 7.41 21.19 8.65
N PHE A 112 7.14 21.09 9.94
CA PHE A 112 7.19 19.85 10.69
C PHE A 112 6.19 18.80 10.19
N PHE A 113 4.92 19.18 10.04
CA PHE A 113 3.89 18.27 9.55
C PHE A 113 4.06 17.93 8.06
N GLY A 114 4.46 18.89 7.23
CA GLY A 114 4.79 18.63 5.82
C GLY A 114 5.93 17.62 5.68
N TYR A 115 7.02 17.80 6.45
CA TYR A 115 8.15 16.89 6.47
C TYR A 115 7.76 15.49 6.98
N ARG A 116 6.98 15.41 8.06
CA ARG A 116 6.43 14.15 8.60
C ARG A 116 5.61 13.41 7.54
N MET A 117 4.74 14.10 6.81
CA MET A 117 3.92 13.49 5.76
C MET A 117 4.77 12.92 4.62
N ILE A 118 5.80 13.65 4.18
CA ILE A 118 6.73 13.15 3.15
C ILE A 118 7.44 11.88 3.64
N LEU A 119 7.89 11.86 4.89
CA LEU A 119 8.57 10.71 5.47
C LEU A 119 7.64 9.48 5.58
N LEU A 120 6.39 9.68 5.99
CA LEU A 120 5.37 8.61 6.01
C LEU A 120 5.12 8.05 4.62
N LEU A 121 4.96 8.90 3.61
CA LEU A 121 4.78 8.47 2.23
C LEU A 121 5.99 7.69 1.71
N MET A 122 7.20 8.09 2.08
CA MET A 122 8.44 7.41 1.70
C MET A 122 8.56 6.03 2.35
N ALA A 123 8.20 5.90 3.63
CA ALA A 123 8.16 4.62 4.34
C ALA A 123 7.14 3.65 3.71
N MET A 124 5.94 4.12 3.35
CA MET A 124 4.93 3.31 2.67
C MET A 124 5.33 2.93 1.24
N SER A 125 5.97 3.84 0.53
CA SER A 125 6.52 3.58 -0.81
C SER A 125 7.55 2.43 -0.78
N LEU A 126 8.40 2.38 0.25
CA LEU A 126 9.38 1.29 0.43
C LEU A 126 8.68 -0.07 0.53
N LEU A 127 7.61 -0.20 1.31
CA LEU A 127 6.83 -1.44 1.41
C LEU A 127 6.24 -1.83 0.05
N THR A 128 5.66 -0.88 -0.67
CA THR A 128 5.01 -1.12 -1.97
C THR A 128 6.00 -1.59 -3.03
N PHE A 129 7.23 -1.06 -3.05
CA PHE A 129 8.25 -1.49 -4.01
C PHE A 129 8.89 -2.83 -3.68
N THR A 130 8.97 -3.19 -2.39
CA THR A 130 9.72 -4.37 -1.93
C THR A 130 8.86 -5.60 -1.68
N THR A 131 7.52 -5.47 -1.68
CA THR A 131 6.62 -6.57 -1.33
C THR A 131 5.53 -6.74 -2.38
N ALA A 132 5.40 -7.96 -2.92
CA ALA A 132 4.32 -8.26 -3.86
C ALA A 132 2.97 -8.34 -3.13
N ASN A 133 1.89 -7.98 -3.83
CA ASN A 133 0.54 -7.96 -3.23
C ASN A 133 0.11 -9.33 -2.67
N LEU A 134 0.52 -10.44 -3.30
CA LEU A 134 0.25 -11.79 -2.82
C LEU A 134 0.98 -12.08 -1.50
N ASP A 135 2.23 -11.63 -1.39
CA ASP A 135 3.03 -11.79 -0.17
C ASP A 135 2.46 -10.97 0.99
N ILE A 136 1.94 -9.77 0.70
CA ILE A 136 1.23 -8.93 1.70
C ILE A 136 0.01 -9.67 2.22
N THR A 137 -0.75 -10.34 1.34
CA THR A 137 -1.94 -11.11 1.75
C THR A 137 -1.56 -12.27 2.67
N GLU A 138 -0.47 -12.97 2.36
CA GLU A 138 0.02 -14.07 3.20
C GLU A 138 0.57 -13.57 4.54
N ALA A 139 1.27 -12.43 4.54
CA ALA A 139 1.72 -11.78 5.77
C ALA A 139 0.52 -11.36 6.64
N PHE A 140 -0.52 -10.80 6.03
CA PHE A 140 -1.73 -10.36 6.70
C PHE A 140 -2.46 -11.51 7.39
N GLU A 141 -2.61 -12.66 6.71
CA GLU A 141 -3.18 -13.88 7.33
C GLU A 141 -2.47 -14.25 8.63
N ARG A 142 -1.13 -14.19 8.59
CA ARG A 142 -0.32 -14.59 9.75
C ARG A 142 -0.35 -13.58 10.88
N VAL A 143 -0.33 -12.30 10.57
CA VAL A 143 -0.44 -11.22 11.57
C VAL A 143 -1.83 -11.23 12.22
N LEU A 144 -2.88 -11.55 11.47
CA LEU A 144 -4.24 -11.68 11.98
C LEU A 144 -4.56 -13.02 12.65
N LYS A 145 -3.64 -13.99 12.61
CA LYS A 145 -3.85 -15.31 13.22
C LYS A 145 -4.35 -15.26 14.68
N PRO A 146 -3.88 -14.36 15.58
CA PRO A 146 -4.43 -14.27 16.93
C PRO A 146 -5.91 -13.90 16.99
N LEU A 147 -6.48 -13.22 15.97
CA LEU A 147 -7.92 -12.92 15.91
C LEU A 147 -8.79 -14.19 15.78
N ARG A 148 -8.20 -15.32 15.42
CA ARG A 148 -8.89 -16.62 15.43
C ARG A 148 -9.37 -17.03 16.84
N LEU A 149 -8.69 -16.53 17.89
CA LEU A 149 -9.12 -16.75 19.28
C LEU A 149 -10.48 -16.10 19.57
N VAL A 150 -10.84 -15.07 18.80
CA VAL A 150 -12.12 -14.35 18.89
C VAL A 150 -13.15 -14.92 17.87
N GLY A 151 -12.81 -16.03 17.18
CA GLY A 151 -13.72 -16.69 16.22
C GLY A 151 -13.71 -16.10 14.81
N ALA A 152 -12.76 -15.21 14.47
CA ALA A 152 -12.66 -14.64 13.13
C ALA A 152 -12.19 -15.70 12.09
N PRO A 153 -12.84 -15.82 10.91
CA PRO A 153 -12.46 -16.76 9.86
C PRO A 153 -11.27 -16.25 9.04
N VAL A 154 -10.11 -16.07 9.70
CA VAL A 154 -8.92 -15.43 9.12
C VAL A 154 -8.36 -16.20 7.93
N HIS A 155 -8.42 -17.53 7.99
CA HIS A 155 -7.93 -18.36 6.90
C HIS A 155 -8.78 -18.23 5.64
N GLU A 156 -10.11 -18.28 5.81
CA GLU A 156 -11.06 -18.15 4.71
C GLU A 156 -10.95 -16.77 4.04
N LEU A 157 -10.83 -15.71 4.84
CA LEU A 157 -10.63 -14.35 4.34
C LEU A 157 -9.32 -14.23 3.55
N SER A 158 -8.22 -14.77 4.07
CA SER A 158 -6.93 -14.76 3.39
C SER A 158 -6.97 -15.54 2.07
N MET A 159 -7.62 -16.71 2.07
CA MET A 159 -7.78 -17.51 0.88
C MET A 159 -8.61 -16.77 -0.18
N MET A 160 -9.74 -16.14 0.22
CA MET A 160 -10.54 -15.32 -0.68
C MET A 160 -9.73 -14.16 -1.27
N MET A 161 -8.94 -13.45 -0.47
CA MET A 161 -8.05 -12.38 -0.95
C MET A 161 -6.99 -12.91 -1.92
N GLY A 162 -6.36 -14.04 -1.62
CA GLY A 162 -5.35 -14.67 -2.48
C GLY A 162 -5.95 -15.07 -3.84
N ILE A 163 -7.13 -15.67 -3.85
CA ILE A 163 -7.86 -16.02 -5.07
C ILE A 163 -8.23 -14.75 -5.85
N ALA A 164 -8.79 -13.74 -5.18
CA ALA A 164 -9.18 -12.48 -5.82
C ALA A 164 -7.98 -11.79 -6.48
N LEU A 165 -6.86 -11.66 -5.79
CA LEU A 165 -5.63 -11.05 -6.33
C LEU A 165 -5.05 -11.85 -7.50
N ARG A 166 -5.17 -13.17 -7.48
CA ARG A 166 -4.73 -14.03 -8.58
C ARG A 166 -5.59 -13.86 -9.84
N PHE A 167 -6.91 -13.72 -9.67
CA PHE A 167 -7.84 -13.53 -10.79
C PHE A 167 -7.91 -12.09 -11.29
N LEU A 168 -7.48 -11.11 -10.49
CA LEU A 168 -7.56 -9.69 -10.84
C LEU A 168 -6.94 -9.36 -12.21
N PRO A 169 -5.72 -9.80 -12.56
CA PRO A 169 -5.14 -9.55 -13.88
C PRO A 169 -5.96 -10.15 -15.02
N GLN A 170 -6.51 -11.35 -14.80
CA GLN A 170 -7.34 -12.05 -15.78
C GLN A 170 -8.63 -11.28 -16.05
N PHE A 171 -9.32 -10.82 -14.99
CA PHE A 171 -10.54 -10.01 -15.14
C PHE A 171 -10.28 -8.66 -15.81
N VAL A 172 -9.16 -8.02 -15.52
CA VAL A 172 -8.78 -6.77 -16.22
C VAL A 172 -8.54 -7.01 -17.70
N PHE A 173 -7.87 -8.09 -18.04
CA PHE A 173 -7.67 -8.47 -19.46
C PHE A 173 -9.01 -8.77 -20.16
N GLU A 174 -9.89 -9.52 -19.51
CA GLU A 174 -11.21 -9.87 -20.01
C GLU A 174 -12.10 -8.63 -20.16
N ALA A 175 -12.13 -7.74 -19.15
CA ALA A 175 -12.85 -6.48 -19.22
C ALA A 175 -12.37 -5.60 -20.39
N LYS A 176 -11.04 -5.55 -20.64
CA LYS A 176 -10.46 -4.83 -21.77
C LYS A 176 -10.88 -5.43 -23.11
N THR A 177 -10.89 -6.75 -23.22
CA THR A 177 -11.33 -7.46 -24.43
C THR A 177 -12.82 -7.19 -24.71
N LEU A 178 -13.66 -7.28 -23.67
CA LEU A 178 -15.08 -6.94 -23.76
C LEU A 178 -15.29 -5.47 -24.15
N TYR A 179 -14.53 -4.55 -23.56
CA TYR A 179 -14.58 -3.14 -23.89
C TYR A 179 -14.29 -2.89 -25.38
N LEU A 180 -13.21 -3.46 -25.90
CA LEU A 180 -12.85 -3.34 -27.33
C LEU A 180 -13.93 -3.95 -28.24
N ALA A 181 -14.45 -5.12 -27.88
CA ALA A 181 -15.53 -5.77 -28.63
C ALA A 181 -16.81 -4.91 -28.66
N GLN A 182 -17.17 -4.26 -27.56
CA GLN A 182 -18.36 -3.40 -27.51
C GLN A 182 -18.16 -2.09 -28.29
N ILE A 183 -16.95 -1.52 -28.30
CA ILE A 183 -16.63 -0.37 -29.16
C ILE A 183 -16.81 -0.74 -30.64
N SER A 184 -16.31 -1.90 -31.07
CA SER A 184 -16.45 -2.39 -32.43
C SER A 184 -17.92 -2.62 -32.81
N ARG A 185 -18.80 -2.86 -31.84
CA ARG A 185 -20.26 -2.97 -32.01
C ARG A 185 -20.98 -1.62 -31.96
N GLY A 186 -20.25 -0.51 -31.84
CA GLY A 186 -20.82 0.85 -31.84
C GLY A 186 -21.28 1.33 -30.44
N ALA A 187 -20.86 0.70 -29.35
CA ALA A 187 -21.20 1.16 -28.01
C ALA A 187 -20.59 2.55 -27.74
N ALA A 188 -21.41 3.52 -27.39
CA ALA A 188 -21.01 4.92 -27.18
C ALA A 188 -20.60 5.17 -25.73
N PHE A 189 -19.38 4.81 -25.35
CA PHE A 189 -18.84 5.07 -23.99
C PHE A 189 -18.56 6.55 -23.72
N SER A 190 -18.22 7.33 -24.75
CA SER A 190 -17.82 8.74 -24.61
C SER A 190 -18.88 9.76 -25.08
N ARG A 191 -19.83 9.38 -25.92
CA ARG A 191 -20.77 10.29 -26.61
C ARG A 191 -22.21 10.22 -26.12
N GLY A 192 -22.57 9.32 -25.22
CA GLY A 192 -23.93 9.14 -24.68
C GLY A 192 -24.17 10.02 -23.45
N GLY A 193 -25.38 10.58 -23.30
CA GLY A 193 -25.85 11.10 -22.01
C GLY A 193 -25.80 10.00 -20.92
N GLY A 194 -26.13 10.33 -19.65
CA GLY A 194 -25.99 9.41 -18.51
C GLY A 194 -26.57 8.02 -18.73
N ARG A 195 -27.74 7.89 -19.38
CA ARG A 195 -28.35 6.60 -19.75
C ARG A 195 -27.54 5.82 -20.79
N GLY A 196 -26.97 6.48 -21.79
CA GLY A 196 -26.14 5.83 -22.81
C GLY A 196 -24.87 5.24 -22.21
N ARG A 197 -24.21 5.94 -21.28
CA ARG A 197 -23.05 5.43 -20.54
C ARG A 197 -23.41 4.25 -19.62
N ALA A 198 -24.54 4.32 -18.93
CA ALA A 198 -25.01 3.22 -18.08
C ALA A 198 -25.26 1.95 -18.89
N ASN A 199 -25.91 2.05 -20.05
CA ASN A 199 -26.14 0.92 -20.94
C ASN A 199 -24.82 0.36 -21.51
N ALA A 200 -23.89 1.21 -21.89
CA ALA A 200 -22.56 0.80 -22.36
C ALA A 200 -21.75 0.10 -21.25
N LEU A 201 -21.80 0.58 -20.02
CA LEU A 201 -21.19 -0.10 -18.87
C LEU A 201 -21.87 -1.45 -18.59
N GLY A 202 -23.20 -1.50 -18.64
CA GLY A 202 -23.98 -2.75 -18.48
C GLY A 202 -23.59 -3.83 -19.51
N SER A 203 -23.30 -3.43 -20.75
CA SER A 203 -22.87 -4.35 -21.81
C SER A 203 -21.49 -5.00 -21.56
N ILE A 204 -20.67 -4.43 -20.68
CA ILE A 204 -19.41 -5.04 -20.24
C ILE A 204 -19.63 -5.78 -18.90
N ALA A 205 -20.36 -5.17 -17.97
CA ALA A 205 -20.53 -5.72 -16.64
C ALA A 205 -21.23 -7.07 -16.65
N VAL A 206 -22.33 -7.23 -17.39
CA VAL A 206 -23.10 -8.49 -17.43
C VAL A 206 -22.25 -9.67 -17.92
N PRO A 207 -21.56 -9.60 -19.08
CA PRO A 207 -20.68 -10.69 -19.52
C PRO A 207 -19.53 -10.96 -18.53
N LEU A 208 -18.95 -9.91 -17.94
CA LEU A 208 -17.85 -10.04 -16.98
C LEU A 208 -18.31 -10.77 -15.71
N PHE A 209 -19.48 -10.43 -15.16
CA PHE A 209 -20.06 -11.17 -14.03
C PHE A 209 -20.37 -12.62 -14.38
N THR A 210 -20.94 -12.89 -15.58
CA THR A 210 -21.20 -14.26 -16.03
C THR A 210 -19.90 -15.07 -16.10
N SER A 211 -18.84 -14.48 -16.61
CA SER A 211 -17.52 -15.11 -16.66
C SER A 211 -16.95 -15.34 -15.25
N ALA A 212 -17.08 -14.35 -14.35
CA ALA A 212 -16.63 -14.47 -12.96
C ALA A 212 -17.31 -15.65 -12.23
N PHE A 213 -18.63 -15.80 -12.40
CA PHE A 213 -19.36 -16.95 -11.83
C PHE A 213 -18.92 -18.29 -12.42
N ARG A 214 -18.67 -18.34 -13.72
CA ARG A 214 -18.15 -19.55 -14.37
C ARG A 214 -16.75 -19.91 -13.87
N HIS A 215 -15.88 -18.93 -13.67
CA HIS A 215 -14.57 -19.16 -13.06
C HIS A 215 -14.68 -19.65 -11.63
N ALA A 216 -15.62 -19.09 -10.83
CA ALA A 216 -15.85 -19.52 -9.45
C ALA A 216 -16.36 -20.96 -9.39
N GLU A 217 -17.30 -21.35 -10.25
CA GLU A 217 -17.80 -22.73 -10.36
C GLU A 217 -16.70 -23.70 -10.77
N THR A 218 -15.93 -23.36 -11.80
CA THR A 218 -14.80 -24.20 -12.25
C THR A 218 -13.74 -24.37 -11.15
N LEU A 219 -13.44 -23.27 -10.40
CA LEU A 219 -12.51 -23.33 -9.27
C LEU A 219 -13.03 -24.20 -8.14
N SER A 220 -14.32 -24.06 -7.79
CA SER A 220 -14.97 -24.84 -6.73
C SER A 220 -14.89 -26.33 -7.07
N ASN A 221 -15.29 -26.72 -8.27
CA ASN A 221 -15.23 -28.11 -8.74
C ASN A 221 -13.78 -28.66 -8.73
N ALA A 222 -12.81 -27.81 -9.13
CA ALA A 222 -11.41 -28.21 -9.09
C ALA A 222 -10.86 -28.37 -7.67
N MET A 223 -11.32 -27.54 -6.71
CA MET A 223 -10.97 -27.67 -5.29
C MET A 223 -11.58 -28.93 -4.66
N GLU A 224 -12.84 -29.21 -4.95
CA GLU A 224 -13.52 -30.44 -4.50
C GLU A 224 -12.82 -31.69 -5.05
N ALA A 225 -12.51 -31.73 -6.33
CA ALA A 225 -11.78 -32.82 -6.96
C ALA A 225 -10.38 -33.06 -6.35
N ARG A 226 -9.79 -32.02 -5.72
CA ARG A 226 -8.52 -32.09 -4.99
C ARG A 226 -8.69 -32.32 -3.50
N CYS A 227 -9.87 -32.73 -3.05
CA CYS A 227 -10.22 -33.01 -1.65
C CYS A 227 -9.94 -31.80 -0.72
N TYR A 228 -10.31 -30.58 -1.14
CA TYR A 228 -10.20 -29.43 -0.28
C TYR A 228 -11.29 -29.43 0.80
N HIS A 229 -10.91 -29.51 2.07
CA HIS A 229 -11.81 -29.55 3.24
C HIS A 229 -11.56 -28.40 4.23
N GLY A 230 -11.11 -27.24 3.73
CA GLY A 230 -10.80 -26.08 4.58
C GLY A 230 -9.38 -26.13 5.13
N GLU A 231 -9.15 -25.53 6.30
CA GLU A 231 -7.81 -25.35 6.88
C GLU A 231 -7.26 -26.58 7.59
N ARG A 232 -8.13 -27.46 8.12
CA ARG A 232 -7.72 -28.57 8.98
C ARG A 232 -6.83 -29.56 8.21
N GLY A 233 -5.64 -29.87 8.77
CA GLY A 233 -4.73 -30.88 8.19
C GLY A 233 -3.90 -30.39 6.99
N ARG A 234 -3.93 -29.11 6.62
CA ARG A 234 -3.11 -28.58 5.50
C ARG A 234 -1.68 -28.28 5.91
N THR A 235 -0.75 -28.66 5.04
CA THR A 235 0.64 -28.22 5.06
C THR A 235 0.87 -27.13 4.00
N ARG A 236 1.87 -26.29 4.18
CA ARG A 236 2.29 -25.29 3.18
C ARG A 236 3.45 -25.81 2.39
N LEU A 237 3.41 -25.60 1.07
CA LEU A 237 4.51 -25.98 0.17
C LEU A 237 5.78 -25.16 0.47
N VAL A 238 5.62 -23.86 0.71
CA VAL A 238 6.70 -22.95 1.10
C VAL A 238 6.34 -22.33 2.45
N PRO A 239 6.87 -22.86 3.56
CA PRO A 239 6.63 -22.28 4.87
C PRO A 239 7.42 -20.98 4.99
N LEU A 240 6.77 -19.92 5.44
CA LEU A 240 7.48 -18.70 5.83
C LEU A 240 8.31 -19.00 7.09
N ALA A 241 9.59 -18.70 7.06
CA ALA A 241 10.52 -18.87 8.17
C ALA A 241 11.28 -17.58 8.44
N PHE A 242 11.35 -17.17 9.70
CA PHE A 242 12.16 -16.00 10.08
C PHE A 242 13.65 -16.31 9.88
N GLY A 243 14.32 -15.43 9.15
CA GLY A 243 15.75 -15.49 8.93
C GLY A 243 16.55 -14.55 9.86
N PRO A 244 17.89 -14.67 9.89
CA PRO A 244 18.73 -13.76 10.66
C PRO A 244 18.60 -12.31 10.19
N ALA A 245 18.28 -12.05 8.93
CA ALA A 245 18.04 -10.72 8.39
C ALA A 245 16.80 -10.06 9.02
N ASP A 246 15.77 -10.84 9.38
CA ASP A 246 14.57 -10.33 10.05
C ASP A 246 14.89 -9.83 11.46
N ALA A 247 15.77 -10.54 12.18
CA ALA A 247 16.25 -10.12 13.50
C ALA A 247 17.05 -8.82 13.43
N VAL A 248 17.90 -8.67 12.41
CA VAL A 248 18.63 -7.41 12.15
C VAL A 248 17.67 -6.27 11.85
N CYS A 249 16.65 -6.49 11.04
CA CYS A 249 15.62 -5.50 10.75
C CYS A 249 14.88 -5.07 12.02
N ALA A 250 14.47 -6.03 12.87
CA ALA A 250 13.82 -5.72 14.15
C ALA A 250 14.74 -4.92 15.09
N ALA A 251 16.02 -5.29 15.20
CA ALA A 251 17.00 -4.55 15.98
C ALA A 251 17.19 -3.11 15.47
N ALA A 252 17.28 -2.92 14.16
CA ALA A 252 17.41 -1.62 13.55
C ALA A 252 16.18 -0.72 13.80
N LEU A 253 14.97 -1.28 13.81
CA LEU A 253 13.75 -0.57 14.18
C LEU A 253 13.73 -0.17 15.65
N LEU A 254 14.20 -1.04 16.55
CA LEU A 254 14.32 -0.71 17.98
C LEU A 254 15.33 0.43 18.21
N VAL A 255 16.44 0.43 17.47
CA VAL A 255 17.41 1.55 17.53
C VAL A 255 16.76 2.83 17.00
N ALA A 256 16.02 2.78 15.89
CA ALA A 256 15.30 3.94 15.36
C ALA A 256 14.29 4.48 16.40
N LEU A 257 13.54 3.59 17.05
CA LEU A 257 12.62 3.96 18.14
C LEU A 257 13.36 4.61 19.31
N ALA A 258 14.46 4.01 19.76
CA ALA A 258 15.25 4.55 20.87
C ALA A 258 15.81 5.95 20.52
N CYS A 259 16.31 6.15 19.32
CA CYS A 259 16.76 7.44 18.83
C CYS A 259 15.65 8.49 18.80
N THR A 260 14.43 8.10 18.43
CA THR A 260 13.28 9.04 18.40
C THR A 260 12.76 9.40 19.78
N VAL A 261 12.89 8.50 20.75
CA VAL A 261 12.50 8.76 22.16
C VAL A 261 13.57 9.59 22.86
N ALA A 262 14.84 9.43 22.50
CA ALA A 262 15.96 10.17 23.08
C ALA A 262 16.14 11.58 22.51
N ALA A 263 15.56 11.88 21.33
CA ALA A 263 15.69 13.15 20.61
C ALA A 263 14.48 14.08 20.84
#